data_1ce4c142a6340c4e8e69eed34ee0d4a5
#
_entry.id   1ce4c142a6340c4e8e69eed34ee0d4a5
#
_cell.length_a   1.000
_cell.length_b   1.000
_cell.length_c   1.000
_cell.angle_alpha   90.00
_cell.angle_beta   90.00
_cell.angle_gamma   90.00
#
_symmetry.space_group_name_H-M   'P 1'
#
loop_
_entity.id
_entity.type
_entity.pdbx_description
1 polymer ?
#
loop_
_entity_poly.entity_id
_entity_poly.type
_entity_poly.pdbx_seq_one_letter_code
_entity_poly.pdbx_strand_id
1 'polypeptide(L)'
;DCLLSRGLGDVYKRQIIDLSEEVPTILRPGYITKEMFEEVIGVVRIDPAITEGVKSGVVPKAPGMKYKHYAPDADLKIVEGDEAKVVEYINDNVNRLISQGYKVAVMTTEEGKHNYNKGIIVSMGHKDDELSAARHLYAVLREFDNENVDYVFSESFETDNVGRAVMNRLIKAAGHTIINV
;
A
#
# COMPACT_ATOMS: atom_id res chain seq x y z
N ASP A 1 -3.46 -29.42 -2.73
CA ASP A 1 -3.09 -28.65 -1.52
C ASP A 1 -2.15 -27.47 -1.72
N CYS A 2 -1.66 -27.22 -2.93
CA CYS A 2 -0.69 -26.15 -3.17
C CYS A 2 -1.28 -24.87 -3.78
N LEU A 3 -2.52 -24.87 -4.23
CA LEU A 3 -3.12 -23.74 -4.94
C LEU A 3 -3.81 -22.70 -4.03
N LEU A 4 -4.28 -23.13 -2.85
CA LEU A 4 -4.87 -22.23 -1.84
C LEU A 4 -3.83 -21.41 -1.07
N SER A 5 -2.55 -21.82 -1.08
CA SER A 5 -1.49 -21.11 -0.36
C SER A 5 -0.91 -19.92 -1.12
N ARG A 6 -1.22 -19.73 -2.41
CA ARG A 6 -0.58 -18.68 -3.24
C ARG A 6 -1.21 -17.29 -3.07
N GLY A 7 -2.46 -17.18 -2.65
CA GLY A 7 -3.11 -15.88 -2.45
C GLY A 7 -2.97 -15.34 -1.02
N LEU A 8 -3.35 -16.12 -0.02
CA LEU A 8 -3.29 -15.75 1.39
C LEU A 8 -1.89 -15.91 1.99
N GLY A 9 -1.18 -16.97 1.60
CA GLY A 9 0.13 -17.27 2.14
C GLY A 9 1.20 -16.24 1.83
N ASP A 10 1.08 -15.46 0.76
CA ASP A 10 2.10 -14.49 0.38
C ASP A 10 2.06 -13.19 1.20
N VAL A 11 0.91 -12.81 1.73
CA VAL A 11 0.78 -11.63 2.60
C VAL A 11 1.40 -11.92 3.97
N TYR A 12 1.21 -13.13 4.51
CA TYR A 12 1.69 -13.52 5.83
C TYR A 12 3.11 -14.09 5.83
N LYS A 13 3.52 -14.78 4.74
CA LYS A 13 4.77 -15.54 4.66
C LYS A 13 6.02 -14.70 4.38
N ARG A 14 5.89 -13.40 4.14
CA ARG A 14 7.03 -12.55 3.76
C ARG A 14 7.41 -11.54 4.83
N GLN A 15 6.98 -11.72 6.06
CA GLN A 15 7.48 -10.93 7.19
C GLN A 15 8.95 -11.27 7.43
N ILE A 16 9.76 -10.25 7.68
CA ILE A 16 11.18 -10.40 7.99
C ILE A 16 11.49 -9.62 9.25
N ILE A 17 12.03 -10.32 10.23
CA ILE A 17 12.61 -9.74 11.43
C ILE A 17 14.09 -10.13 11.49
N ASP A 18 14.96 -9.17 11.74
CA ASP A 18 16.38 -9.37 11.99
C ASP A 18 16.59 -9.59 13.49
N LEU A 19 17.10 -10.75 13.85
CA LEU A 19 17.44 -11.14 15.23
C LEU A 19 18.95 -11.17 15.45
N SER A 20 19.75 -10.72 14.50
CA SER A 20 21.21 -10.78 14.57
C SER A 20 21.82 -9.63 15.40
N GLU A 21 21.05 -8.57 15.67
CA GLU A 21 21.46 -7.44 16.48
C GLU A 21 20.89 -7.54 17.90
N GLU A 22 21.45 -6.75 18.83
CA GLU A 22 20.99 -6.74 20.23
C GLU A 22 19.51 -6.40 20.38
N VAL A 23 18.97 -5.54 19.51
CA VAL A 23 17.55 -5.20 19.45
C VAL A 23 16.96 -5.75 18.15
N PRO A 24 16.03 -6.71 18.24
CA PRO A 24 15.32 -7.23 17.08
C PRO A 24 14.71 -6.13 16.23
N THR A 25 14.87 -6.20 14.90
CA THR A 25 14.40 -5.16 13.99
C THR A 25 13.53 -5.74 12.90
N ILE A 26 12.30 -5.25 12.78
CA ILE A 26 11.39 -5.60 11.70
C ILE A 26 11.89 -4.94 10.42
N LEU A 27 12.32 -5.76 9.45
CA LEU A 27 12.76 -5.32 8.12
C LEU A 27 11.62 -5.34 7.09
N ARG A 28 10.57 -6.12 7.35
CA ARG A 28 9.38 -6.20 6.52
C ARG A 28 8.18 -6.54 7.40
N PRO A 29 7.20 -5.63 7.53
CA PRO A 29 6.01 -5.88 8.31
C PRO A 29 5.11 -6.94 7.64
N GLY A 30 4.35 -7.63 8.47
CA GLY A 30 3.39 -8.66 8.08
C GLY A 30 2.26 -8.76 9.09
N TYR A 31 1.70 -9.94 9.26
CA TYR A 31 0.57 -10.18 10.17
C TYR A 31 0.94 -9.97 11.64
N ILE A 32 2.14 -10.42 12.03
CA ILE A 32 2.58 -10.25 13.42
C ILE A 32 3.01 -8.80 13.59
N THR A 33 2.30 -8.08 14.46
CA THR A 33 2.59 -6.66 14.71
C THR A 33 3.83 -6.50 15.58
N LYS A 34 4.33 -5.26 15.67
CA LYS A 34 5.44 -4.92 16.55
C LYS A 34 5.10 -5.26 18.00
N GLU A 35 3.89 -4.91 18.42
CA GLU A 35 3.37 -5.14 19.77
C GLU A 35 3.32 -6.63 20.10
N MET A 36 2.84 -7.47 19.17
CA MET A 36 2.85 -8.93 19.34
C MET A 36 4.25 -9.51 19.48
N PHE A 37 5.24 -8.95 18.78
CA PHE A 37 6.64 -9.32 18.98
C PHE A 37 7.14 -8.87 20.35
N GLU A 38 6.83 -7.64 20.76
CA GLU A 38 7.26 -7.08 22.04
C GLU A 38 6.74 -7.87 23.25
N GLU A 39 5.55 -8.46 23.16
CA GLU A 39 5.00 -9.37 24.16
C GLU A 39 5.85 -10.63 24.39
N VAL A 40 6.54 -11.10 23.35
CA VAL A 40 7.28 -12.37 23.39
C VAL A 40 8.78 -12.17 23.59
N ILE A 41 9.36 -11.20 22.89
CA ILE A 41 10.83 -11.01 22.82
C ILE A 41 11.31 -9.66 23.36
N GLY A 42 10.42 -8.85 23.93
CA GLY A 42 10.74 -7.53 24.48
C GLY A 42 10.86 -6.46 23.38
N VAL A 43 11.72 -5.49 23.58
CA VAL A 43 11.82 -4.32 22.69
C VAL A 43 12.15 -4.71 21.25
N VAL A 44 11.31 -4.24 20.30
CA VAL A 44 11.49 -4.47 18.87
C VAL A 44 11.49 -3.12 18.14
N ARG A 45 12.38 -2.95 17.16
CA ARG A 45 12.44 -1.77 16.29
C ARG A 45 11.80 -2.05 14.93
N ILE A 46 11.35 -1.00 14.28
CA ILE A 46 10.98 -1.02 12.87
C ILE A 46 12.10 -0.33 12.10
N ASP A 47 12.59 -0.93 11.02
CA ASP A 47 13.63 -0.33 10.19
C ASP A 47 13.08 0.95 9.54
N PRO A 48 13.79 2.11 9.68
CA PRO A 48 13.34 3.38 9.10
C PRO A 48 13.14 3.34 7.58
N ALA A 49 13.83 2.45 6.87
CA ALA A 49 13.65 2.28 5.43
C ALA A 49 12.25 1.77 5.04
N ILE A 50 11.46 1.30 6.01
CA ILE A 50 10.06 0.91 5.77
C ILE A 50 9.16 2.14 5.58
N THR A 51 9.40 3.18 6.37
CA THR A 51 8.57 4.41 6.39
C THR A 51 9.18 5.54 5.57
N GLU A 52 10.50 5.71 5.63
CA GLU A 52 11.20 6.82 4.99
C GLU A 52 11.81 6.47 3.63
N GLY A 53 11.76 5.18 3.24
CA GLY A 53 12.50 4.69 2.08
C GLY A 53 14.00 4.52 2.34
N VAL A 54 14.68 3.83 1.42
CA VAL A 54 16.12 3.59 1.53
C VAL A 54 16.89 4.84 1.10
N LYS A 55 17.59 5.48 2.04
CA LYS A 55 18.45 6.63 1.75
C LYS A 55 19.59 6.22 0.80
N SER A 56 20.01 7.16 -0.06
CA SER A 56 21.11 6.93 -0.99
C SER A 56 22.39 6.51 -0.26
N GLY A 57 22.98 5.40 -0.67
CA GLY A 57 24.21 4.86 -0.06
C GLY A 57 24.02 3.81 1.04
N VAL A 58 22.77 3.53 1.46
CA VAL A 58 22.49 2.49 2.45
C VAL A 58 22.29 1.15 1.75
N VAL A 59 22.99 0.10 2.21
CA VAL A 59 22.78 -1.26 1.72
C VAL A 59 21.52 -1.84 2.37
N PRO A 60 20.51 -2.25 1.57
CA PRO A 60 19.29 -2.82 2.14
C PRO A 60 19.57 -4.13 2.86
N LYS A 61 19.10 -4.27 4.09
CA LYS A 61 19.25 -5.49 4.89
C LYS A 61 18.34 -6.64 4.42
N ALA A 62 17.29 -6.34 3.68
CA ALA A 62 16.36 -7.35 3.18
C ALA A 62 16.01 -7.16 1.69
N PRO A 63 15.72 -8.25 0.95
CA PRO A 63 15.24 -8.17 -0.43
C PRO A 63 13.94 -7.35 -0.52
N GLY A 64 13.84 -6.50 -1.54
CA GLY A 64 12.64 -5.69 -1.78
C GLY A 64 12.58 -4.35 -1.02
N MET A 65 13.64 -3.95 -0.29
CA MET A 65 13.70 -2.64 0.34
C MET A 65 14.10 -1.52 -0.65
N LYS A 66 14.87 -1.84 -1.69
CA LYS A 66 15.52 -0.84 -2.57
C LYS A 66 14.71 -0.47 -3.82
N TYR A 67 13.85 -1.33 -4.30
CA TYR A 67 13.19 -1.14 -5.60
C TYR A 67 11.67 -1.00 -5.44
N LYS A 68 11.06 -0.24 -6.35
CA LYS A 68 9.60 -0.31 -6.56
C LYS A 68 9.26 -1.77 -6.88
N HIS A 69 8.55 -2.44 -5.99
CA HIS A 69 8.08 -3.81 -6.22
C HIS A 69 6.58 -3.77 -6.45
N TYR A 70 6.17 -4.33 -7.58
CA TYR A 70 4.75 -4.38 -7.98
C TYR A 70 4.11 -3.01 -8.23
N ALA A 71 4.93 -1.97 -8.46
CA ALA A 71 4.41 -0.68 -8.90
C ALA A 71 3.77 -0.85 -10.27
N PRO A 72 2.58 -0.28 -10.49
CA PRO A 72 2.04 -0.15 -11.84
C PRO A 72 2.92 0.80 -12.65
N ASP A 73 2.80 0.72 -13.97
CA ASP A 73 3.43 1.69 -14.88
C ASP A 73 2.83 3.10 -14.70
N ALA A 74 1.59 3.16 -14.21
CA ALA A 74 0.88 4.38 -13.85
C ALA A 74 1.57 5.18 -12.73
N ASP A 75 1.43 6.50 -12.74
CA ASP A 75 1.86 7.38 -11.64
C ASP A 75 0.87 7.26 -10.47
N LEU A 76 1.19 6.37 -9.51
CA LEU A 76 0.37 6.10 -8.33
C LEU A 76 0.70 7.08 -7.19
N LYS A 77 -0.33 7.75 -6.67
CA LYS A 77 -0.26 8.66 -5.53
C LYS A 77 -1.25 8.26 -4.46
N ILE A 78 -0.79 8.27 -3.21
CA ILE A 78 -1.64 8.06 -2.04
C ILE A 78 -2.03 9.44 -1.50
N VAL A 79 -3.30 9.64 -1.21
CA VAL A 79 -3.82 10.88 -0.60
C VAL A 79 -4.30 10.56 0.80
N GLU A 80 -3.80 11.32 1.78
CA GLU A 80 -4.03 11.13 3.20
C GLU A 80 -4.48 12.44 3.85
N GLY A 81 -5.39 12.37 4.81
CA GLY A 81 -5.89 13.52 5.54
C GLY A 81 -7.35 13.39 5.95
N ASP A 82 -8.03 14.53 6.09
CA ASP A 82 -9.47 14.58 6.34
C ASP A 82 -10.24 13.99 5.16
N GLU A 83 -11.22 13.09 5.43
CA GLU A 83 -11.93 12.34 4.38
C GLU A 83 -12.55 13.28 3.32
N ALA A 84 -13.17 14.39 3.75
CA ALA A 84 -13.80 15.32 2.81
C ALA A 84 -12.77 16.01 1.90
N LYS A 85 -11.62 16.39 2.46
CA LYS A 85 -10.53 17.00 1.69
C LYS A 85 -9.84 16.01 0.76
N VAL A 86 -9.67 14.76 1.19
CA VAL A 86 -9.15 13.67 0.35
C VAL A 86 -10.02 13.49 -0.87
N VAL A 87 -11.34 13.38 -0.68
CA VAL A 87 -12.32 13.23 -1.76
C VAL A 87 -12.29 14.44 -2.70
N GLU A 88 -12.28 15.67 -2.17
CA GLU A 88 -12.20 16.91 -2.96
C GLU A 88 -10.92 16.91 -3.80
N TYR A 89 -9.77 16.70 -3.17
CA TYR A 89 -8.47 16.69 -3.85
C TYR A 89 -8.40 15.67 -4.97
N ILE A 90 -8.86 14.44 -4.72
CA ILE A 90 -8.85 13.37 -5.72
C ILE A 90 -9.77 13.75 -6.89
N ASN A 91 -11.02 14.17 -6.62
CA ASN A 91 -11.97 14.55 -7.66
C ASN A 91 -11.46 15.69 -8.54
N ASP A 92 -10.84 16.72 -7.96
CA ASP A 92 -10.27 17.86 -8.69
C ASP A 92 -9.15 17.40 -9.63
N ASN A 93 -8.23 16.56 -9.13
CA ASN A 93 -7.13 16.05 -9.95
C ASN A 93 -7.63 15.08 -11.04
N VAL A 94 -8.58 14.21 -10.73
CA VAL A 94 -9.21 13.31 -11.71
C VAL A 94 -9.87 14.12 -12.83
N ASN A 95 -10.68 15.12 -12.48
CA ASN A 95 -11.35 15.98 -13.45
C ASN A 95 -10.33 16.70 -14.35
N ARG A 96 -9.28 17.30 -13.76
CA ARG A 96 -8.23 18.01 -14.47
C ARG A 96 -7.48 17.08 -15.44
N LEU A 97 -7.05 15.91 -14.99
CA LEU A 97 -6.26 14.97 -15.80
C LEU A 97 -7.10 14.35 -16.93
N ILE A 98 -8.35 13.99 -16.68
CA ILE A 98 -9.26 13.50 -17.72
C ILE A 98 -9.49 14.57 -18.78
N SER A 99 -9.63 15.87 -18.39
CA SER A 99 -9.76 16.96 -19.35
C SER A 99 -8.52 17.17 -20.23
N GLN A 100 -7.36 16.69 -19.78
CA GLN A 100 -6.10 16.69 -20.53
C GLN A 100 -5.92 15.43 -21.40
N GLY A 101 -6.87 14.50 -21.35
CA GLY A 101 -6.85 13.28 -22.16
C GLY A 101 -6.17 12.08 -21.49
N TYR A 102 -5.81 12.16 -20.21
CA TYR A 102 -5.22 11.06 -19.49
C TYR A 102 -6.26 10.05 -18.98
N LYS A 103 -5.87 8.78 -18.93
CA LYS A 103 -6.66 7.70 -18.33
C LYS A 103 -6.33 7.62 -16.84
N VAL A 104 -7.33 7.90 -16.01
CA VAL A 104 -7.16 8.04 -14.55
C VAL A 104 -7.97 6.99 -13.81
N ALA A 105 -7.37 6.38 -12.78
CA ALA A 105 -8.06 5.47 -11.88
C ALA A 105 -8.07 6.01 -10.44
N VAL A 106 -9.07 5.57 -9.67
CA VAL A 106 -9.20 5.84 -8.23
C VAL A 106 -9.33 4.53 -7.50
N MET A 107 -8.47 4.32 -6.50
CA MET A 107 -8.54 3.21 -5.55
C MET A 107 -9.17 3.70 -4.25
N THR A 108 -10.27 3.08 -3.87
CA THR A 108 -11.04 3.45 -2.67
C THR A 108 -11.62 2.20 -2.01
N THR A 109 -12.37 2.35 -0.93
CA THR A 109 -13.14 1.27 -0.31
C THR A 109 -14.47 1.09 -1.02
N GLU A 110 -15.19 0.00 -0.72
CA GLU A 110 -16.53 -0.23 -1.26
C GLU A 110 -17.49 0.88 -0.84
N GLU A 111 -17.34 1.36 0.40
CA GLU A 111 -18.10 2.47 0.96
C GLU A 111 -17.76 3.81 0.32
N GLY A 112 -16.49 4.02 -0.04
CA GLY A 112 -16.00 5.27 -0.63
C GLY A 112 -16.33 5.45 -2.12
N LYS A 113 -16.70 4.39 -2.83
CA LYS A 113 -16.95 4.45 -4.28
C LYS A 113 -17.93 5.54 -4.72
N HIS A 114 -18.97 5.78 -3.93
CA HIS A 114 -19.99 6.76 -4.25
C HIS A 114 -19.51 8.21 -4.24
N ASN A 115 -18.34 8.46 -3.65
CA ASN A 115 -17.71 9.78 -3.61
C ASN A 115 -17.06 10.17 -4.94
N TYR A 116 -16.87 9.20 -5.84
CA TYR A 116 -16.19 9.38 -7.11
C TYR A 116 -17.11 9.05 -8.27
N ASN A 117 -17.11 9.86 -9.32
CA ASN A 117 -18.02 9.70 -10.47
C ASN A 117 -17.30 9.74 -11.82
N LYS A 118 -15.99 9.91 -11.84
CA LYS A 118 -15.16 9.92 -13.04
C LYS A 118 -13.90 9.09 -12.87
N GLY A 119 -13.39 8.61 -14.00
CA GLY A 119 -12.25 7.69 -14.03
C GLY A 119 -12.68 6.25 -13.85
N ILE A 120 -11.69 5.37 -13.71
CA ILE A 120 -11.87 3.95 -13.39
C ILE A 120 -11.87 3.83 -11.87
N ILE A 121 -13.03 3.58 -11.28
CA ILE A 121 -13.16 3.49 -9.81
C ILE A 121 -13.06 2.02 -9.40
N VAL A 122 -12.03 1.69 -8.63
CA VAL A 122 -11.76 0.33 -8.18
C VAL A 122 -11.85 0.24 -6.66
N SER A 123 -12.66 -0.71 -6.18
CA SER A 123 -12.75 -1.02 -4.77
C SER A 123 -11.63 -1.95 -4.34
N MET A 124 -11.03 -1.65 -3.22
CA MET A 124 -10.09 -2.51 -2.51
C MET A 124 -10.78 -3.45 -1.51
N GLY A 125 -12.09 -3.36 -1.37
CA GLY A 125 -12.90 -4.10 -0.41
C GLY A 125 -13.56 -3.17 0.61
N HIS A 126 -14.21 -3.77 1.60
CA HIS A 126 -14.86 -3.03 2.69
C HIS A 126 -13.85 -2.49 3.69
N LYS A 127 -14.16 -1.35 4.34
CA LYS A 127 -13.30 -0.72 5.36
C LYS A 127 -12.92 -1.71 6.48
N ASP A 128 -13.86 -2.55 6.89
CA ASP A 128 -13.67 -3.52 7.97
C ASP A 128 -13.06 -4.85 7.51
N ASP A 129 -12.81 -5.04 6.20
CA ASP A 129 -12.24 -6.28 5.64
C ASP A 129 -10.86 -6.02 5.00
N GLU A 130 -9.86 -5.80 5.84
CA GLU A 130 -8.47 -5.61 5.43
C GLU A 130 -7.89 -6.81 4.67
N LEU A 131 -8.42 -8.02 4.93
CA LEU A 131 -8.03 -9.23 4.22
C LEU A 131 -8.44 -9.19 2.76
N SER A 132 -9.61 -8.64 2.47
CA SER A 132 -10.08 -8.41 1.10
C SER A 132 -9.15 -7.44 0.39
N ALA A 133 -8.84 -6.29 1.00
CA ALA A 133 -7.90 -5.31 0.45
C ALA A 133 -6.52 -5.93 0.16
N ALA A 134 -6.00 -6.75 1.08
CA ALA A 134 -4.72 -7.42 0.91
C ALA A 134 -4.70 -8.41 -0.26
N ARG A 135 -5.82 -9.07 -0.54
CA ARG A 135 -5.97 -10.00 -1.66
C ARG A 135 -6.08 -9.30 -3.00
N HIS A 136 -6.81 -8.18 -3.03
CA HIS A 136 -7.11 -7.47 -4.28
C HIS A 136 -5.98 -6.56 -4.74
N LEU A 137 -5.15 -6.02 -3.83
CA LEU A 137 -4.13 -5.02 -4.15
C LEU A 137 -3.30 -5.37 -5.38
N TYR A 138 -2.71 -6.55 -5.43
CA TYR A 138 -1.84 -6.93 -6.56
C TYR A 138 -2.59 -7.16 -7.87
N ALA A 139 -3.82 -7.68 -7.77
CA ALA A 139 -4.66 -7.89 -8.95
C ALA A 139 -5.04 -6.54 -9.56
N VAL A 140 -5.46 -5.59 -8.72
CA VAL A 140 -5.83 -4.23 -9.12
C VAL A 140 -4.66 -3.47 -9.73
N LEU A 141 -3.46 -3.53 -9.11
CA LEU A 141 -2.29 -2.86 -9.67
C LEU A 141 -1.91 -3.39 -11.07
N ARG A 142 -2.05 -4.70 -11.30
CA ARG A 142 -1.85 -5.29 -12.64
C ARG A 142 -2.94 -4.95 -13.63
N GLU A 143 -4.19 -4.81 -13.15
CA GLU A 143 -5.31 -4.42 -14.00
C GLU A 143 -5.08 -3.00 -14.56
N PHE A 144 -4.49 -2.11 -13.77
CA PHE A 144 -4.13 -0.77 -14.25
C PHE A 144 -3.11 -0.80 -15.40
N ASP A 145 -2.12 -1.72 -15.34
CA ASP A 145 -1.16 -1.89 -16.44
C ASP A 145 -1.86 -2.41 -17.71
N ASN A 146 -2.73 -3.41 -17.57
CA ASN A 146 -3.51 -3.96 -18.69
C ASN A 146 -4.43 -2.93 -19.33
N GLU A 147 -4.98 -2.03 -18.52
CA GLU A 147 -5.87 -0.96 -18.94
C GLU A 147 -5.12 0.27 -19.46
N ASN A 148 -3.78 0.29 -19.40
CA ASN A 148 -2.94 1.44 -19.76
C ASN A 148 -3.40 2.72 -19.04
N VAL A 149 -3.53 2.64 -17.72
CA VAL A 149 -3.85 3.79 -16.86
C VAL A 149 -2.61 4.66 -16.73
N ASP A 150 -2.75 5.99 -16.87
CA ASP A 150 -1.65 6.94 -16.74
C ASP A 150 -1.43 7.37 -15.29
N TYR A 151 -2.52 7.61 -14.55
CA TYR A 151 -2.50 8.09 -13.17
C TYR A 151 -3.44 7.30 -12.29
N VAL A 152 -2.98 6.99 -11.07
CA VAL A 152 -3.79 6.35 -10.05
C VAL A 152 -3.77 7.19 -8.78
N PHE A 153 -4.93 7.52 -8.23
CA PHE A 153 -5.07 8.08 -6.90
C PHE A 153 -5.65 7.02 -5.97
N SER A 154 -5.03 6.85 -4.82
CA SER A 154 -5.52 5.97 -3.77
C SER A 154 -5.81 6.77 -2.52
N GLU A 155 -6.95 6.53 -1.88
CA GLU A 155 -7.11 6.89 -0.48
C GLU A 155 -6.11 6.11 0.37
N SER A 156 -5.74 6.65 1.54
CA SER A 156 -5.07 5.86 2.57
C SER A 156 -6.08 4.94 3.25
N PHE A 157 -5.63 3.73 3.61
CA PHE A 157 -6.44 2.76 4.35
C PHE A 157 -6.04 2.78 5.83
N GLU A 158 -6.98 2.49 6.73
CA GLU A 158 -6.67 2.36 8.15
C GLU A 158 -5.56 1.33 8.38
N THR A 159 -4.71 1.60 9.37
CA THR A 159 -3.42 0.91 9.51
C THR A 159 -3.38 -0.06 10.69
N ASP A 160 -4.50 -0.60 11.12
CA ASP A 160 -4.52 -1.62 12.14
C ASP A 160 -4.15 -2.99 11.54
N ASN A 161 -3.29 -3.71 12.22
CA ASN A 161 -2.90 -5.10 11.88
C ASN A 161 -2.57 -5.35 10.39
N VAL A 162 -3.51 -5.93 9.64
CA VAL A 162 -3.36 -6.30 8.22
C VAL A 162 -3.33 -5.05 7.33
N GLY A 163 -4.08 -4.00 7.66
CA GLY A 163 -4.09 -2.73 6.95
C GLY A 163 -2.70 -2.11 6.86
N ARG A 164 -1.89 -2.21 7.93
CA ARG A 164 -0.49 -1.77 7.91
C ARG A 164 0.35 -2.49 6.85
N ALA A 165 0.11 -3.79 6.65
CA ALA A 165 0.82 -4.56 5.62
C ALA A 165 0.35 -4.17 4.20
N VAL A 166 -0.93 -3.85 4.01
CA VAL A 166 -1.50 -3.35 2.75
C VAL A 166 -0.90 -1.99 2.44
N MET A 167 -0.97 -1.05 3.39
CA MET A 167 -0.41 0.30 3.24
C MET A 167 1.08 0.29 2.93
N ASN A 168 1.87 -0.54 3.62
CA ASN A 168 3.30 -0.65 3.33
C ASN A 168 3.58 -1.08 1.87
N ARG A 169 2.75 -1.95 1.30
CA ARG A 169 2.87 -2.36 -0.10
C ARG A 169 2.41 -1.27 -1.05
N LEU A 170 1.32 -0.60 -0.71
CA LEU A 170 0.79 0.51 -1.49
C LEU A 170 1.78 1.68 -1.52
N ILE A 171 2.38 2.04 -0.38
CA ILE A 171 3.43 3.06 -0.27
C ILE A 171 4.63 2.71 -1.16
N LYS A 172 5.06 1.44 -1.16
CA LYS A 172 6.16 0.99 -2.04
C LYS A 172 5.78 1.02 -3.52
N ALA A 173 4.56 0.65 -3.86
CA ALA A 173 4.04 0.73 -5.23
C ALA A 173 3.96 2.20 -5.69
N ALA A 174 3.56 3.12 -4.81
CA ALA A 174 3.53 4.55 -5.05
C ALA A 174 4.92 5.23 -5.04
N GLY A 175 5.99 4.45 -4.78
CA GLY A 175 7.35 5.02 -4.68
C GLY A 175 7.47 6.06 -3.56
N HIS A 176 6.74 5.85 -2.44
CA HIS A 176 6.66 6.74 -1.28
C HIS A 176 6.02 8.11 -1.59
N THR A 177 5.21 8.20 -2.64
CA THR A 177 4.48 9.42 -2.97
C THR A 177 3.17 9.48 -2.16
N ILE A 178 3.20 10.22 -1.06
CA ILE A 178 2.05 10.48 -0.19
C ILE A 178 1.76 11.98 -0.21
N ILE A 179 0.51 12.34 -0.40
CA ILE A 179 0.00 13.71 -0.44
C ILE A 179 -0.89 13.91 0.78
N ASN A 180 -0.52 14.84 1.65
CA ASN A 180 -1.31 15.21 2.83
C ASN A 180 -2.18 16.44 2.52
N VAL A 181 -3.49 16.37 2.83
CA VAL A 181 -4.51 17.40 2.54
C VAL A 181 -5.32 17.79 3.77
#